data_4fc44ef050e98e3e69f458ddcf795d4b
#
_entry.id   4fc44ef050e98e3e69f458ddcf795d4b
#
_cell.length_a   1.000
_cell.length_b   1.000
_cell.length_c   1.000
_cell.angle_alpha   90.00
_cell.angle_beta   90.00
_cell.angle_gamma   90.00
#
_symmetry.space_group_name_H-M   'P 1'
#
loop_
_entity.id
_entity.type
_entity.pdbx_description
1 polymer ?
#
loop_
_entity_poly.entity_id
_entity_poly.type
_entity_poly.pdbx_seq_one_letter_code
_entity_poly.pdbx_strand_id
1 'polypeptide(L)'
;MNQKELNELRRRFRLDKNNFSRIYGCYVNSNREIISWVDASMGLMRQEEQKMYLGLLKKSLSGALGKNLVDVVFSTQQVADSDEHRLLQTLRQTELKDPASRETLCRKIIECIDMGETNYLILLAADAYDVPHRGKDDELQHDASSEVFKYFVCSICPVKAPTLELRYDLDQSEFHSSSTGYIASSPELGFLYPAFDGRSANIYNVLFYSKNAAELHEEVIDALFRVEPPMSAEEQKNAFGSALADALDKDCSYDVVQSVHEQIRARIEDHKESRDPEPLELTANDVGGILANSGIADEQIEAFQRECDAQYGENAALNPNNIIESKKFEITTPEVKISVAPENSYMIEARVIDGRKYLLIPADDGVEVNGIGVNIPGLAKEN
;
A
#
# COMPACT_ATOMS: atom_id res chain seq x y z
N MET A 1 13.34 0.04 1.77
CA MET A 1 13.09 -1.28 2.43
C MET A 1 12.59 -2.29 1.43
N ASN A 2 13.08 -3.54 1.45
CA ASN A 2 12.64 -4.60 0.54
C ASN A 2 11.65 -5.59 1.20
N GLN A 3 11.10 -6.51 0.40
CA GLN A 3 10.05 -7.43 0.85
C GLN A 3 10.53 -8.44 1.92
N LYS A 4 11.81 -8.85 1.90
CA LYS A 4 12.37 -9.75 2.92
C LYS A 4 12.47 -9.04 4.28
N GLU A 5 12.93 -7.81 4.27
CA GLU A 5 13.04 -6.95 5.46
C GLU A 5 11.66 -6.65 6.07
N LEU A 6 10.68 -6.30 5.23
CA LEU A 6 9.29 -6.12 5.69
C LEU A 6 8.73 -7.39 6.33
N ASN A 7 8.97 -8.56 5.73
CA ASN A 7 8.52 -9.83 6.28
C ASN A 7 9.25 -10.19 7.58
N GLU A 8 10.51 -9.79 7.72
CA GLU A 8 11.28 -9.94 8.95
C GLU A 8 10.67 -9.10 10.08
N LEU A 9 10.37 -7.83 9.81
CA LEU A 9 9.67 -6.97 10.78
C LEU A 9 8.27 -7.48 11.13
N ARG A 10 7.48 -7.92 10.16
CA ARG A 10 6.15 -8.49 10.42
C ARG A 10 6.19 -9.69 11.37
N ARG A 11 7.28 -10.45 11.41
CA ARG A 11 7.47 -11.58 12.35
C ARG A 11 7.70 -11.11 13.78
N ARG A 12 8.20 -9.87 13.96
CA ARG A 12 8.40 -9.27 15.31
C ARG A 12 7.09 -9.10 16.08
N PHE A 13 5.95 -9.00 15.40
CA PHE A 13 4.62 -8.87 16.04
C PHE A 13 4.01 -10.21 16.47
N ARG A 14 4.79 -11.29 16.50
CA ARG A 14 4.37 -12.56 17.10
C ARG A 14 4.69 -12.55 18.59
N LEU A 15 3.88 -13.26 19.39
CA LEU A 15 4.06 -13.35 20.86
C LEU A 15 5.44 -13.88 21.26
N ASP A 16 5.98 -14.81 20.47
CA ASP A 16 7.25 -15.49 20.72
C ASP A 16 8.47 -14.76 20.14
N LYS A 17 8.28 -13.63 19.49
CA LYS A 17 9.34 -12.92 18.73
C LYS A 17 9.47 -11.43 19.06
N ASN A 18 8.50 -10.84 19.76
CA ASN A 18 8.53 -9.41 20.06
C ASN A 18 9.23 -9.09 21.39
N ASN A 19 9.73 -7.85 21.49
CA ASN A 19 10.24 -7.26 22.72
C ASN A 19 9.42 -6.01 23.15
N PHE A 20 8.18 -5.88 22.63
CA PHE A 20 7.28 -4.80 23.06
C PHE A 20 6.99 -4.94 24.55
N SER A 21 7.43 -3.97 25.33
CA SER A 21 7.21 -3.98 26.79
C SER A 21 5.91 -3.30 27.20
N ARG A 22 5.51 -2.26 26.44
CA ARG A 22 4.33 -1.45 26.74
C ARG A 22 3.65 -0.98 25.45
N ILE A 23 2.34 -0.76 25.58
CA ILE A 23 1.52 -0.10 24.57
C ILE A 23 1.12 1.26 25.12
N TYR A 24 1.37 2.30 24.36
CA TYR A 24 0.95 3.66 24.66
C TYR A 24 -0.08 4.14 23.63
N GLY A 25 -0.72 5.25 23.93
CA GLY A 25 -1.62 5.90 22.98
C GLY A 25 -2.74 6.67 23.65
N CYS A 26 -3.79 6.95 22.89
CA CYS A 26 -4.99 7.59 23.39
C CYS A 26 -6.24 7.19 22.61
N TYR A 27 -7.37 7.17 23.27
CA TYR A 27 -8.69 7.05 22.68
C TYR A 27 -9.28 8.45 22.46
N VAL A 28 -9.70 8.75 21.25
CA VAL A 28 -10.14 10.07 20.81
C VAL A 28 -11.56 9.98 20.27
N ASN A 29 -12.41 10.94 20.62
CA ASN A 29 -13.76 11.03 20.07
C ASN A 29 -13.80 11.77 18.72
N SER A 30 -14.96 11.76 18.07
CA SER A 30 -15.18 12.46 16.80
C SER A 30 -15.01 13.98 16.87
N ASN A 31 -15.09 14.56 18.07
CA ASN A 31 -14.84 16.00 18.31
C ASN A 31 -13.33 16.31 18.52
N ARG A 32 -12.45 15.34 18.26
CA ARG A 32 -10.98 15.47 18.45
C ARG A 32 -10.55 15.66 19.92
N GLU A 33 -11.38 15.19 20.88
CA GLU A 33 -11.06 15.26 22.29
C GLU A 33 -10.52 13.90 22.77
N ILE A 34 -9.43 13.93 23.55
CA ILE A 34 -8.86 12.74 24.16
C ILE A 34 -9.76 12.31 25.30
N ILE A 35 -10.41 11.17 25.16
CA ILE A 35 -11.27 10.55 26.20
C ILE A 35 -10.41 9.89 27.28
N SER A 36 -9.38 9.14 26.86
CA SER A 36 -8.48 8.45 27.77
C SER A 36 -7.11 8.21 27.17
N TRP A 37 -6.09 8.17 28.02
CA TRP A 37 -4.76 7.72 27.65
C TRP A 37 -4.61 6.23 27.83
N VAL A 38 -3.85 5.60 26.94
CA VAL A 38 -3.45 4.19 27.01
C VAL A 38 -2.00 4.12 27.47
N ASP A 39 -1.75 3.41 28.57
CA ASP A 39 -0.42 3.07 29.07
C ASP A 39 -0.49 1.68 29.69
N ALA A 40 -0.30 0.66 28.89
CA ALA A 40 -0.56 -0.71 29.25
C ALA A 40 0.69 -1.58 29.12
N SER A 41 1.04 -2.31 30.21
CA SER A 41 2.20 -3.21 30.23
C SER A 41 1.86 -4.53 29.56
N MET A 42 2.61 -4.90 28.51
CA MET A 42 2.43 -6.19 27.83
C MET A 42 2.58 -7.38 28.76
N GLY A 43 3.51 -7.33 29.71
CA GLY A 43 3.74 -8.41 30.66
C GLY A 43 2.59 -8.66 31.67
N LEU A 44 1.67 -7.70 31.83
CA LEU A 44 0.50 -7.80 32.71
C LEU A 44 -0.79 -8.20 31.95
N MET A 45 -0.77 -8.20 30.64
CA MET A 45 -1.92 -8.57 29.79
C MET A 45 -2.02 -10.09 29.65
N ARG A 46 -3.25 -10.56 29.42
CA ARG A 46 -3.48 -11.94 28.95
C ARG A 46 -2.96 -12.11 27.52
N GLN A 47 -2.58 -13.34 27.16
CA GLN A 47 -2.03 -13.62 25.85
C GLN A 47 -2.98 -13.25 24.70
N GLU A 48 -4.29 -13.42 24.89
CA GLU A 48 -5.32 -13.05 23.93
C GLU A 48 -5.33 -11.53 23.70
N GLU A 49 -5.23 -10.76 24.76
CA GLU A 49 -5.18 -9.30 24.70
C GLU A 49 -3.89 -8.81 24.02
N GLN A 50 -2.74 -9.41 24.39
CA GLN A 50 -1.47 -9.12 23.69
C GLN A 50 -1.58 -9.39 22.19
N LYS A 51 -2.20 -10.50 21.77
CA LYS A 51 -2.43 -10.82 20.34
C LYS A 51 -3.28 -9.77 19.65
N MET A 52 -4.31 -9.22 20.32
CA MET A 52 -5.16 -8.18 19.74
C MET A 52 -4.36 -6.90 19.46
N TYR A 53 -3.60 -6.39 20.44
CA TYR A 53 -2.75 -5.21 20.26
C TYR A 53 -1.69 -5.43 19.18
N LEU A 54 -0.94 -6.54 19.26
CA LEU A 54 0.07 -6.89 18.26
C LEU A 54 -0.54 -7.05 16.86
N GLY A 55 -1.76 -7.57 16.79
CA GLY A 55 -2.52 -7.71 15.56
C GLY A 55 -2.87 -6.37 14.91
N LEU A 56 -3.32 -5.39 15.70
CA LEU A 56 -3.60 -4.04 15.21
C LEU A 56 -2.32 -3.34 14.72
N LEU A 57 -1.27 -3.34 15.55
CA LEU A 57 0.01 -2.75 15.21
C LEU A 57 0.63 -3.38 13.94
N LYS A 58 0.60 -4.71 13.82
CA LYS A 58 1.08 -5.43 12.63
C LYS A 58 0.35 -5.02 11.35
N LYS A 59 -0.93 -4.68 11.44
CA LYS A 59 -1.72 -4.27 10.28
C LYS A 59 -1.25 -2.94 9.69
N SER A 60 -0.60 -2.07 10.45
CA SER A 60 0.09 -0.88 9.91
C SER A 60 1.35 -1.19 9.10
N LEU A 61 1.71 -2.46 8.96
CA LEU A 61 2.74 -2.96 8.05
C LEU A 61 2.12 -3.88 6.98
N SER A 62 0.81 -3.87 6.76
CA SER A 62 0.13 -4.73 5.78
C SER A 62 0.13 -4.10 4.38
N GLY A 63 -0.26 -4.89 3.38
CA GLY A 63 -0.28 -4.44 1.98
C GLY A 63 1.07 -4.57 1.28
N ALA A 64 1.21 -3.90 0.16
CA ALA A 64 2.38 -3.96 -0.70
C ALA A 64 3.26 -2.71 -0.55
N LEU A 65 4.59 -2.90 -0.64
CA LEU A 65 5.55 -1.80 -0.72
C LEU A 65 5.29 -0.97 -1.99
N GLY A 66 5.44 0.34 -1.88
CA GLY A 66 5.16 1.29 -2.95
C GLY A 66 3.66 1.46 -3.26
N LYS A 67 2.75 0.83 -2.50
CA LYS A 67 1.30 0.93 -2.70
C LYS A 67 0.58 1.34 -1.41
N ASN A 68 0.41 0.40 -0.46
CA ASN A 68 -0.13 0.69 0.87
C ASN A 68 0.95 1.17 1.84
N LEU A 69 2.18 0.74 1.60
CA LEU A 69 3.37 1.08 2.37
C LEU A 69 4.28 1.91 1.49
N VAL A 70 4.38 3.19 1.78
CA VAL A 70 5.18 4.15 1.01
C VAL A 70 6.30 4.72 1.88
N ASP A 71 7.42 5.01 1.24
CA ASP A 71 8.55 5.68 1.90
C ASP A 71 8.30 7.19 1.92
N VAL A 72 8.30 7.77 3.11
CA VAL A 72 8.26 9.21 3.34
C VAL A 72 9.67 9.64 3.71
N VAL A 73 10.32 10.42 2.85
CA VAL A 73 11.77 10.66 2.89
C VAL A 73 12.10 12.06 3.36
N PHE A 74 12.85 12.16 4.45
CA PHE A 74 13.42 13.41 4.93
C PHE A 74 14.65 13.82 4.11
N SER A 75 14.75 15.08 3.75
CA SER A 75 15.99 15.65 3.22
C SER A 75 17.08 15.68 4.30
N THR A 76 18.34 15.76 3.87
CA THR A 76 19.49 15.88 4.79
C THR A 76 19.35 17.09 5.72
N GLN A 77 18.80 18.20 5.21
CA GLN A 77 18.58 19.41 6.02
C GLN A 77 17.51 19.17 7.10
N GLN A 78 16.42 18.46 6.77
CA GLN A 78 15.37 18.14 7.75
C GLN A 78 15.86 17.19 8.85
N VAL A 79 16.70 16.19 8.49
CA VAL A 79 17.32 15.30 9.47
C VAL A 79 18.20 16.09 10.45
N ALA A 80 18.89 17.12 9.99
CA ALA A 80 19.74 17.96 10.82
C ALA A 80 18.94 18.91 11.71
N ASP A 81 17.83 19.49 11.21
CA ASP A 81 17.30 20.74 11.78
C ASP A 81 15.77 20.76 12.00
N SER A 82 14.98 19.77 11.52
CA SER A 82 13.53 19.84 11.70
C SER A 82 13.08 19.38 13.09
N ASP A 83 12.07 20.05 13.63
CA ASP A 83 11.46 19.70 14.92
C ASP A 83 10.67 18.37 14.81
N GLU A 84 10.09 18.09 13.65
CA GLU A 84 9.37 16.86 13.35
C GLU A 84 10.31 15.65 13.42
N HIS A 85 11.45 15.73 12.73
CA HIS A 85 12.44 14.66 12.77
C HIS A 85 13.04 14.50 14.18
N ARG A 86 13.29 15.60 14.88
CA ARG A 86 13.78 15.58 16.27
C ARG A 86 12.78 14.91 17.21
N LEU A 87 11.48 15.16 17.04
CA LEU A 87 10.41 14.50 17.80
C LEU A 87 10.44 12.98 17.59
N LEU A 88 10.52 12.52 16.33
CA LEU A 88 10.59 11.10 16.00
C LEU A 88 11.84 10.45 16.60
N GLN A 89 12.99 11.11 16.50
CA GLN A 89 14.24 10.61 17.10
C GLN A 89 14.14 10.51 18.62
N THR A 90 13.54 11.50 19.29
CA THR A 90 13.34 11.47 20.74
C THR A 90 12.46 10.29 21.14
N LEU A 91 11.33 10.08 20.45
CA LEU A 91 10.43 8.96 20.68
C LEU A 91 11.13 7.60 20.50
N ARG A 92 11.94 7.47 19.44
CA ARG A 92 12.75 6.28 19.18
C ARG A 92 13.79 6.03 20.27
N GLN A 93 14.59 7.06 20.60
CA GLN A 93 15.70 6.93 21.57
C GLN A 93 15.22 6.65 22.98
N THR A 94 14.11 7.26 23.38
CA THR A 94 13.48 7.04 24.69
C THR A 94 12.60 5.77 24.71
N GLU A 95 12.48 5.06 23.59
CA GLU A 95 11.59 3.90 23.46
C GLU A 95 10.15 4.24 23.90
N LEU A 96 9.68 5.43 23.50
CA LEU A 96 8.38 6.00 23.89
C LEU A 96 8.21 6.27 25.39
N LYS A 97 9.28 6.28 26.20
CA LYS A 97 9.17 6.50 27.64
C LYS A 97 8.95 7.95 28.03
N ASP A 98 9.28 8.91 27.14
CA ASP A 98 9.03 10.34 27.38
C ASP A 98 7.56 10.72 27.15
N PRO A 99 6.80 11.08 28.22
CA PRO A 99 5.38 11.40 28.09
C PRO A 99 5.12 12.65 27.24
N ALA A 100 5.98 13.67 27.34
CA ALA A 100 5.78 14.92 26.63
C ALA A 100 5.88 14.75 25.11
N SER A 101 6.86 13.97 24.64
CA SER A 101 7.01 13.64 23.21
C SER A 101 5.84 12.81 22.69
N ARG A 102 5.34 11.82 23.49
CA ARG A 102 4.15 11.06 23.10
C ARG A 102 2.90 11.94 22.99
N GLU A 103 2.68 12.81 23.96
CA GLU A 103 1.55 13.74 23.93
C GLU A 103 1.65 14.67 22.72
N THR A 104 2.83 15.21 22.44
CA THR A 104 3.07 16.06 21.26
C THR A 104 2.73 15.33 19.98
N LEU A 105 3.19 14.08 19.80
CA LEU A 105 2.87 13.29 18.62
C LEU A 105 1.35 13.04 18.51
N CYS A 106 0.71 12.58 19.60
CA CYS A 106 -0.74 12.33 19.59
C CYS A 106 -1.53 13.61 19.23
N ARG A 107 -1.19 14.74 19.79
CA ARG A 107 -1.86 16.01 19.48
C ARG A 107 -1.67 16.43 18.01
N LYS A 108 -0.46 16.33 17.47
CA LYS A 108 -0.21 16.57 16.04
C LYS A 108 -1.08 15.68 15.16
N ILE A 109 -1.20 14.38 15.48
CA ILE A 109 -2.07 13.45 14.76
C ILE A 109 -3.53 13.90 14.86
N ILE A 110 -4.02 14.23 16.05
CA ILE A 110 -5.41 14.64 16.28
C ILE A 110 -5.77 15.93 15.54
N GLU A 111 -4.83 16.85 15.42
CA GLU A 111 -5.02 18.13 14.74
C GLU A 111 -5.14 17.98 13.22
N CYS A 112 -4.41 17.05 12.62
CA CYS A 112 -4.35 16.91 11.15
C CYS A 112 -5.30 15.85 10.59
N ILE A 113 -5.65 14.81 11.38
CA ILE A 113 -6.46 13.71 10.85
C ILE A 113 -7.94 14.07 10.78
N ASP A 114 -8.59 13.66 9.68
CA ASP A 114 -10.05 13.69 9.56
C ASP A 114 -10.62 12.27 9.55
N MET A 115 -11.30 11.91 10.64
CA MET A 115 -11.99 10.62 10.80
C MET A 115 -13.53 10.76 10.73
N GLY A 116 -14.00 11.92 10.27
CA GLY A 116 -15.44 12.26 10.24
C GLY A 116 -16.08 12.10 11.64
N GLU A 117 -17.21 11.42 11.69
CA GLU A 117 -17.95 11.17 12.95
C GLU A 117 -17.43 9.94 13.72
N THR A 118 -16.30 9.36 13.31
CA THR A 118 -15.79 8.12 13.88
C THR A 118 -14.79 8.40 14.99
N ASN A 119 -15.00 7.82 16.16
CA ASN A 119 -13.99 7.77 17.22
C ASN A 119 -12.80 6.91 16.76
N TYR A 120 -11.62 7.16 17.30
CA TYR A 120 -10.43 6.40 16.93
C TYR A 120 -9.47 6.19 18.10
N LEU A 121 -8.65 5.16 17.95
CA LEU A 121 -7.62 4.77 18.88
C LEU A 121 -6.25 4.96 18.23
N ILE A 122 -5.42 5.80 18.82
CA ILE A 122 -4.00 5.92 18.46
C ILE A 122 -3.23 4.95 19.34
N LEU A 123 -2.46 4.05 18.73
CA LEU A 123 -1.59 3.10 19.41
C LEU A 123 -0.13 3.35 19.03
N LEU A 124 0.73 3.32 20.03
CA LEU A 124 2.19 3.46 19.90
C LEU A 124 2.88 2.30 20.61
N ALA A 125 3.84 1.68 19.97
CA ALA A 125 4.68 0.64 20.59
C ALA A 125 6.11 0.72 20.06
N ALA A 126 7.09 0.54 20.94
CA ALA A 126 8.51 0.51 20.58
C ALA A 126 9.09 -0.89 20.79
N ASP A 127 9.97 -1.30 19.88
CA ASP A 127 10.72 -2.54 19.94
C ASP A 127 12.20 -2.29 19.69
N ALA A 128 13.06 -3.09 20.28
CA ALA A 128 14.48 -3.17 20.01
C ALA A 128 14.76 -4.56 19.45
N TYR A 129 15.19 -4.60 18.19
CA TYR A 129 15.45 -5.82 17.46
C TYR A 129 16.95 -6.02 17.30
N ASP A 130 17.50 -7.05 17.93
CA ASP A 130 18.86 -7.49 17.68
C ASP A 130 18.91 -8.16 16.30
N VAL A 131 19.50 -7.45 15.33
CA VAL A 131 19.55 -7.90 13.94
C VAL A 131 20.59 -9.00 13.81
N PRO A 132 20.20 -10.26 13.49
CA PRO A 132 21.15 -11.35 13.36
C PRO A 132 22.14 -11.08 12.22
N HIS A 133 23.43 -11.38 12.45
CA HIS A 133 24.41 -11.29 11.37
C HIS A 133 24.17 -12.38 10.32
N ARG A 134 24.22 -12.03 9.04
CA ARG A 134 24.25 -13.00 7.95
C ARG A 134 25.69 -13.32 7.59
N GLY A 135 26.07 -14.60 7.74
CA GLY A 135 27.36 -15.11 7.24
C GLY A 135 27.43 -15.02 5.71
N LYS A 136 28.64 -15.23 5.17
CA LYS A 136 28.86 -15.28 3.71
C LYS A 136 28.03 -16.38 3.00
N ASP A 137 27.54 -17.36 3.76
CA ASP A 137 26.75 -18.51 3.28
C ASP A 137 25.25 -18.32 3.48
N ASP A 138 24.79 -17.08 3.68
CA ASP A 138 23.39 -16.67 3.95
C ASP A 138 22.75 -17.32 5.20
N GLU A 139 23.55 -17.99 6.04
CA GLU A 139 23.11 -18.54 7.32
C GLU A 139 23.03 -17.44 8.40
N LEU A 140 21.91 -17.44 9.15
CA LEU A 140 21.68 -16.51 10.24
C LEU A 140 22.49 -16.93 11.47
N GLN A 141 23.48 -16.12 11.84
CA GLN A 141 24.26 -16.30 13.07
C GLN A 141 23.59 -15.48 14.19
N HIS A 142 22.80 -16.15 15.02
CA HIS A 142 22.08 -15.50 16.12
C HIS A 142 22.98 -15.00 17.26
N ASP A 143 24.19 -15.52 17.38
CA ASP A 143 25.14 -15.16 18.44
C ASP A 143 26.04 -13.96 18.09
N ALA A 144 25.96 -13.45 16.86
CA ALA A 144 26.71 -12.28 16.40
C ALA A 144 25.74 -11.22 15.89
N SER A 145 25.08 -10.50 16.81
CA SER A 145 24.30 -9.31 16.48
C SER A 145 25.26 -8.20 16.05
N SER A 146 25.08 -7.67 14.85
CA SER A 146 25.91 -6.55 14.34
C SER A 146 25.31 -5.19 14.67
N GLU A 147 23.98 -5.10 14.89
CA GLU A 147 23.28 -3.86 15.15
C GLU A 147 21.96 -4.10 15.90
N VAL A 148 21.63 -3.17 16.81
CA VAL A 148 20.30 -3.14 17.47
C VAL A 148 19.40 -2.15 16.73
N PHE A 149 18.43 -2.66 15.98
CA PHE A 149 17.43 -1.85 15.32
C PHE A 149 16.35 -1.44 16.32
N LYS A 150 16.42 -0.18 16.79
CA LYS A 150 15.37 0.44 17.62
C LYS A 150 14.40 1.19 16.74
N TYR A 151 13.12 0.87 16.90
CA TYR A 151 12.02 1.49 16.14
C TYR A 151 10.76 1.62 16.99
N PHE A 152 9.84 2.41 16.52
CA PHE A 152 8.48 2.40 17.03
C PHE A 152 7.47 2.38 15.88
N VAL A 153 6.28 1.89 16.18
CA VAL A 153 5.15 1.85 15.27
C VAL A 153 3.99 2.64 15.84
N CYS A 154 3.32 3.40 14.98
CA CYS A 154 2.08 4.10 15.23
C CYS A 154 0.97 3.47 14.41
N SER A 155 -0.21 3.25 15.02
CA SER A 155 -1.40 2.74 14.33
C SER A 155 -2.60 3.58 14.74
N ILE A 156 -3.36 4.06 13.77
CA ILE A 156 -4.57 4.86 13.99
C ILE A 156 -5.77 4.02 13.55
N CYS A 157 -6.53 3.58 14.52
CA CYS A 157 -7.57 2.57 14.40
C CYS A 157 -8.95 3.18 14.61
N PRO A 158 -9.84 3.20 13.59
CA PRO A 158 -11.23 3.57 13.79
C PRO A 158 -11.89 2.70 14.87
N VAL A 159 -12.75 3.30 15.68
CA VAL A 159 -13.49 2.59 16.73
C VAL A 159 -14.97 2.56 16.35
N LYS A 160 -15.48 1.37 16.09
CA LYS A 160 -16.89 1.16 15.76
C LYS A 160 -17.75 1.42 16.99
N ALA A 161 -18.81 2.20 16.77
CA ALA A 161 -19.82 2.43 17.80
C ALA A 161 -20.54 1.13 18.21
N PRO A 162 -21.06 1.07 19.42
CA PRO A 162 -21.82 -0.09 19.88
C PRO A 162 -23.05 -0.33 18.99
N THR A 163 -23.27 -1.58 18.65
CA THR A 163 -24.48 -2.05 17.97
C THR A 163 -25.27 -2.99 18.86
N LEU A 164 -26.59 -2.99 18.73
CA LEU A 164 -27.42 -3.98 19.40
C LEU A 164 -27.46 -5.24 18.52
N GLU A 165 -27.13 -6.36 19.11
CA GLU A 165 -27.16 -7.67 18.46
C GLU A 165 -27.96 -8.65 19.31
N LEU A 166 -28.61 -9.63 18.66
CA LEU A 166 -29.20 -10.75 19.37
C LEU A 166 -28.09 -11.75 19.73
N ARG A 167 -27.85 -11.92 21.01
CA ARG A 167 -26.87 -12.89 21.54
C ARG A 167 -27.59 -14.00 22.29
N TYR A 168 -27.13 -15.23 22.09
CA TYR A 168 -27.60 -16.36 22.83
C TYR A 168 -26.91 -16.41 24.19
N ASP A 169 -27.70 -16.37 25.25
CA ASP A 169 -27.23 -16.58 26.60
C ASP A 169 -27.32 -18.08 26.94
N LEU A 170 -26.16 -18.68 27.21
CA LEU A 170 -26.06 -20.11 27.52
C LEU A 170 -26.73 -20.46 28.86
N ASP A 171 -26.72 -19.55 29.83
CA ASP A 171 -27.27 -19.79 31.17
C ASP A 171 -28.80 -19.70 31.17
N GLN A 172 -29.34 -18.78 30.36
CA GLN A 172 -30.79 -18.58 30.25
C GLN A 172 -31.40 -19.36 29.07
N SER A 173 -30.57 -19.92 28.20
CA SER A 173 -31.00 -20.65 26.98
C SER A 173 -31.94 -19.83 26.07
N GLU A 174 -31.75 -18.52 26.04
CA GLU A 174 -32.57 -17.56 25.26
C GLU A 174 -31.73 -16.57 24.51
N PHE A 175 -32.30 -16.01 23.43
CA PHE A 175 -31.72 -14.86 22.72
C PHE A 175 -32.20 -13.56 23.35
N HIS A 176 -31.26 -12.69 23.73
CA HIS A 176 -31.57 -11.34 24.20
C HIS A 176 -30.75 -10.29 23.44
N SER A 177 -31.23 -9.04 23.42
CA SER A 177 -30.49 -7.94 22.86
C SER A 177 -29.32 -7.57 23.78
N SER A 178 -28.11 -7.51 23.20
CA SER A 178 -26.89 -7.13 23.93
C SER A 178 -26.11 -6.11 23.09
N SER A 179 -25.52 -5.13 23.76
CA SER A 179 -24.63 -4.17 23.08
C SER A 179 -23.24 -4.78 22.90
N THR A 180 -22.64 -4.59 21.70
CA THR A 180 -21.28 -5.05 21.41
C THR A 180 -20.21 -4.27 22.14
N GLY A 181 -20.49 -3.07 22.64
CA GLY A 181 -19.49 -2.10 23.09
C GLY A 181 -18.73 -1.43 21.95
N TYR A 182 -17.76 -0.61 22.28
CA TYR A 182 -16.87 0.04 21.32
C TYR A 182 -15.77 -0.95 20.90
N ILE A 183 -15.57 -1.11 19.58
CA ILE A 183 -14.64 -2.10 19.03
C ILE A 183 -13.61 -1.40 18.13
N ALA A 184 -12.32 -1.51 18.51
CA ALA A 184 -11.23 -1.04 17.66
C ALA A 184 -11.13 -1.87 16.37
N SER A 185 -11.14 -1.20 15.24
CA SER A 185 -11.02 -1.80 13.90
C SER A 185 -9.57 -1.83 13.43
N SER A 186 -9.33 -2.43 12.27
CA SER A 186 -8.01 -2.36 11.62
C SER A 186 -7.60 -0.91 11.39
N PRO A 187 -6.30 -0.58 11.50
CA PRO A 187 -5.84 0.79 11.28
C PRO A 187 -6.23 1.29 9.89
N GLU A 188 -6.64 2.52 9.81
CA GLU A 188 -6.85 3.25 8.56
C GLU A 188 -5.52 3.75 8.02
N LEU A 189 -4.70 4.29 8.91
CA LEU A 189 -3.34 4.72 8.62
C LEU A 189 -2.42 4.44 9.80
N GLY A 190 -1.12 4.56 9.55
CA GLY A 190 -0.08 4.36 10.56
C GLY A 190 1.30 4.52 9.97
N PHE A 191 2.32 4.36 10.77
CA PHE A 191 3.70 4.42 10.28
C PHE A 191 4.66 3.68 11.19
N LEU A 192 5.82 3.32 10.65
CA LEU A 192 6.97 2.79 11.37
C LEU A 192 8.16 3.75 11.18
N TYR A 193 8.86 4.07 12.25
CA TYR A 193 10.05 4.91 12.22
C TYR A 193 11.16 4.37 13.12
N PRO A 194 12.39 4.38 12.63
CA PRO A 194 12.84 4.59 11.26
C PRO A 194 12.54 3.38 10.38
N ALA A 195 12.63 3.54 9.05
CA ALA A 195 12.53 2.41 8.15
C ALA A 195 13.70 1.41 8.36
N PHE A 196 13.44 0.13 8.11
CA PHE A 196 14.43 -0.95 8.20
C PHE A 196 14.98 -1.25 6.80
N ASP A 197 16.11 -0.65 6.47
CA ASP A 197 16.67 -0.68 5.13
C ASP A 197 18.12 -1.11 5.16
N GLY A 198 18.54 -2.01 4.25
CA GLY A 198 19.86 -2.62 4.29
C GLY A 198 20.14 -3.35 5.62
N ARG A 199 19.09 -3.86 6.28
CA ARG A 199 19.10 -4.47 7.62
C ARG A 199 19.60 -3.55 8.74
N SER A 200 19.50 -2.24 8.55
CA SER A 200 19.87 -1.20 9.50
C SER A 200 18.77 -0.13 9.65
N ALA A 201 18.98 0.80 10.58
CA ALA A 201 18.05 1.89 10.81
C ALA A 201 18.27 3.01 9.78
N ASN A 202 17.36 3.17 8.83
CA ASN A 202 17.36 4.32 7.92
C ASN A 202 16.56 5.48 8.51
N ILE A 203 17.25 6.39 9.21
CA ILE A 203 16.64 7.55 9.89
C ILE A 203 16.10 8.61 8.94
N TYR A 204 16.42 8.53 7.67
CA TYR A 204 15.90 9.42 6.64
C TYR A 204 14.49 9.02 6.18
N ASN A 205 14.05 7.79 6.48
CA ASN A 205 12.80 7.25 5.98
C ASN A 205 11.83 6.88 7.10
N VAL A 206 10.57 7.24 6.90
CA VAL A 206 9.40 6.70 7.59
C VAL A 206 8.70 5.74 6.63
N LEU A 207 8.37 4.55 7.09
CA LEU A 207 7.48 3.67 6.35
C LEU A 207 6.03 4.02 6.73
N PHE A 208 5.33 4.72 5.84
CA PHE A 208 3.96 5.15 6.04
C PHE A 208 2.98 4.15 5.46
N TYR A 209 1.92 3.87 6.19
CA TYR A 209 0.85 2.96 5.82
C TYR A 209 -0.47 3.70 5.61
N SER A 210 -1.10 3.50 4.46
CA SER A 210 -2.50 3.79 4.24
C SER A 210 -3.25 2.52 3.83
N LYS A 211 -4.40 2.29 4.43
CA LYS A 211 -5.27 1.16 4.10
C LYS A 211 -5.83 1.29 2.70
N ASN A 212 -6.22 2.51 2.33
CA ASN A 212 -6.61 2.85 0.97
C ASN A 212 -5.39 3.34 0.20
N ALA A 213 -4.88 2.54 -0.74
CA ALA A 213 -3.70 2.89 -1.53
C ALA A 213 -3.93 4.06 -2.52
N ALA A 214 -5.19 4.43 -2.76
CA ALA A 214 -5.54 5.59 -3.58
C ALA A 214 -5.50 6.91 -2.79
N GLU A 215 -5.49 6.83 -1.45
CA GLU A 215 -5.55 7.97 -0.55
C GLU A 215 -4.45 7.86 0.50
N LEU A 216 -3.39 8.63 0.36
CA LEU A 216 -2.24 8.58 1.25
C LEU A 216 -2.35 9.50 2.47
N HIS A 217 -3.48 10.20 2.64
CA HIS A 217 -3.63 11.18 3.74
C HIS A 217 -2.48 12.21 3.76
N GLU A 218 -2.32 12.92 2.63
CA GLU A 218 -1.22 13.86 2.41
C GLU A 218 -1.14 14.94 3.51
N GLU A 219 -2.30 15.37 4.01
CA GLU A 219 -2.42 16.31 5.12
C GLU A 219 -1.76 15.79 6.40
N VAL A 220 -1.80 14.47 6.63
CA VAL A 220 -1.15 13.82 7.77
C VAL A 220 0.36 13.73 7.55
N ILE A 221 0.79 13.40 6.33
CA ILE A 221 2.21 13.33 5.96
C ILE A 221 2.85 14.71 6.10
N ASP A 222 2.23 15.76 5.55
CA ASP A 222 2.73 17.13 5.69
C ASP A 222 2.77 17.57 7.16
N ALA A 223 1.70 17.38 7.92
CA ALA A 223 1.62 17.83 9.31
C ALA A 223 2.61 17.12 10.24
N LEU A 224 2.82 15.80 10.05
CA LEU A 224 3.69 15.01 10.92
C LEU A 224 5.17 15.08 10.53
N PHE A 225 5.47 15.19 9.23
CA PHE A 225 6.84 15.02 8.73
C PHE A 225 7.37 16.28 7.99
N ARG A 226 6.50 17.19 7.57
CA ARG A 226 6.87 18.39 6.79
C ARG A 226 7.65 18.04 5.52
N VAL A 227 7.29 16.96 4.87
CA VAL A 227 7.85 16.52 3.60
C VAL A 227 6.77 16.50 2.53
N GLU A 228 7.17 16.65 1.28
CA GLU A 228 6.27 16.49 0.15
C GLU A 228 5.75 15.06 0.11
N PRO A 229 4.42 14.85 0.09
CA PRO A 229 3.86 13.51 0.02
C PRO A 229 4.28 12.78 -1.26
N PRO A 230 4.60 11.49 -1.20
CA PRO A 230 4.82 10.71 -2.41
C PRO A 230 3.52 10.53 -3.19
N MET A 231 3.61 10.37 -4.52
CA MET A 231 2.46 10.08 -5.35
C MET A 231 1.77 8.78 -4.90
N SER A 232 0.45 8.80 -4.77
CA SER A 232 -0.36 7.61 -4.53
C SER A 232 -0.31 6.64 -5.73
N ALA A 233 -0.69 5.39 -5.52
CA ALA A 233 -0.74 4.42 -6.62
C ALA A 233 -1.73 4.83 -7.73
N GLU A 234 -2.80 5.53 -7.38
CA GLU A 234 -3.77 6.04 -8.34
C GLU A 234 -3.22 7.22 -9.14
N GLU A 235 -2.55 8.15 -8.48
CA GLU A 235 -1.87 9.27 -9.15
C GLU A 235 -0.79 8.78 -10.09
N GLN A 236 0.04 7.81 -9.68
CA GLN A 236 1.04 7.19 -10.55
C GLN A 236 0.40 6.57 -11.79
N LYS A 237 -0.73 5.87 -11.63
CA LYS A 237 -1.46 5.27 -12.76
C LYS A 237 -2.00 6.34 -13.71
N ASN A 238 -2.60 7.39 -13.16
CA ASN A 238 -3.18 8.48 -13.95
C ASN A 238 -2.09 9.27 -14.68
N ALA A 239 -0.99 9.59 -14.00
CA ALA A 239 0.18 10.25 -14.58
C ALA A 239 0.76 9.43 -15.73
N PHE A 240 0.93 8.12 -15.56
CA PHE A 240 1.42 7.23 -16.61
C PHE A 240 0.47 7.19 -17.82
N GLY A 241 -0.83 7.06 -17.56
CA GLY A 241 -1.85 7.06 -18.62
C GLY A 241 -1.88 8.39 -19.39
N SER A 242 -1.79 9.53 -18.70
CA SER A 242 -1.72 10.85 -19.33
C SER A 242 -0.45 11.01 -20.16
N ALA A 243 0.72 10.64 -19.62
CA ALA A 243 1.99 10.70 -20.35
C ALA A 243 1.95 9.88 -21.65
N LEU A 244 1.36 8.67 -21.62
CA LEU A 244 1.17 7.87 -22.84
C LEU A 244 0.20 8.53 -23.81
N ALA A 245 -0.95 8.99 -23.34
CA ALA A 245 -1.97 9.58 -24.22
C ALA A 245 -1.48 10.87 -24.88
N ASP A 246 -0.83 11.75 -24.13
CA ASP A 246 -0.35 13.05 -24.61
C ASP A 246 0.83 12.89 -25.59
N ALA A 247 1.75 11.97 -25.31
CA ALA A 247 2.91 11.74 -26.17
C ALA A 247 2.54 11.01 -27.48
N LEU A 248 1.61 10.08 -27.44
CA LEU A 248 1.27 9.24 -28.58
C LEU A 248 0.11 9.79 -29.42
N ASP A 249 -0.75 10.64 -28.86
CA ASP A 249 -1.93 11.23 -29.52
C ASP A 249 -2.73 10.17 -30.34
N LYS A 250 -2.69 10.25 -31.66
CA LYS A 250 -3.43 9.33 -32.55
C LYS A 250 -2.85 7.92 -32.61
N ASP A 251 -1.58 7.76 -32.27
CA ASP A 251 -0.87 6.48 -32.25
C ASP A 251 -1.05 5.73 -30.92
N CYS A 252 -1.72 6.35 -29.92
CA CYS A 252 -2.19 5.69 -28.71
C CYS A 252 -3.36 4.73 -29.03
N SER A 253 -3.04 3.68 -29.77
CA SER A 253 -4.01 2.69 -30.22
C SER A 253 -4.27 1.60 -29.17
N TYR A 254 -5.37 0.84 -29.35
CA TYR A 254 -5.67 -0.33 -28.53
C TYR A 254 -4.48 -1.30 -28.47
N ASP A 255 -3.89 -1.63 -29.64
CA ASP A 255 -2.81 -2.61 -29.74
C ASP A 255 -1.54 -2.15 -29.03
N VAL A 256 -1.23 -0.85 -29.07
CA VAL A 256 -0.09 -0.26 -28.35
C VAL A 256 -0.30 -0.35 -26.85
N VAL A 257 -1.47 0.07 -26.34
CA VAL A 257 -1.79 0.01 -24.90
C VAL A 257 -1.81 -1.44 -24.40
N GLN A 258 -2.35 -2.37 -25.17
CA GLN A 258 -2.32 -3.80 -24.89
C GLN A 258 -0.89 -4.32 -24.80
N SER A 259 -0.04 -4.01 -25.79
CA SER A 259 1.37 -4.42 -25.81
C SER A 259 2.14 -3.89 -24.61
N VAL A 260 1.95 -2.61 -24.24
CA VAL A 260 2.57 -2.02 -23.04
C VAL A 260 2.13 -2.78 -21.79
N HIS A 261 0.83 -3.03 -21.65
CA HIS A 261 0.29 -3.75 -20.49
C HIS A 261 0.86 -5.18 -20.40
N GLU A 262 0.88 -5.93 -21.50
CA GLU A 262 1.38 -7.31 -21.55
C GLU A 262 2.88 -7.39 -21.22
N GLN A 263 3.70 -6.51 -21.77
CA GLN A 263 5.15 -6.53 -21.53
C GLN A 263 5.51 -6.10 -20.11
N ILE A 264 4.81 -5.10 -19.54
CA ILE A 264 5.00 -4.72 -18.13
C ILE A 264 4.55 -5.87 -17.21
N ARG A 265 3.41 -6.51 -17.51
CA ARG A 265 2.91 -7.67 -16.75
C ARG A 265 3.90 -8.83 -16.78
N ALA A 266 4.46 -9.15 -17.94
CA ALA A 266 5.48 -10.20 -18.06
C ALA A 266 6.68 -9.92 -17.14
N ARG A 267 7.21 -8.67 -17.10
CA ARG A 267 8.28 -8.30 -16.17
C ARG A 267 7.89 -8.45 -14.69
N ILE A 268 6.63 -8.15 -14.34
CA ILE A 268 6.11 -8.38 -12.97
C ILE A 268 6.10 -9.89 -12.64
N GLU A 269 5.69 -10.73 -13.58
CA GLU A 269 5.65 -12.19 -13.39
C GLU A 269 7.05 -12.79 -13.28
N ASP A 270 7.96 -12.42 -14.17
CA ASP A 270 9.38 -12.83 -14.14
C ASP A 270 10.05 -12.44 -12.82
N HIS A 271 9.78 -11.21 -12.33
CA HIS A 271 10.30 -10.75 -11.05
C HIS A 271 9.74 -11.56 -9.87
N LYS A 272 8.46 -11.94 -9.89
CA LYS A 272 7.88 -12.82 -8.85
C LYS A 272 8.51 -14.21 -8.87
N GLU A 273 8.76 -14.77 -10.07
CA GLU A 273 9.38 -16.09 -10.23
C GLU A 273 10.85 -16.10 -9.80
N SER A 274 11.60 -15.02 -10.05
CA SER A 274 12.99 -14.86 -9.62
C SER A 274 13.13 -14.80 -8.11
N ARG A 275 12.06 -14.45 -7.38
CA ARG A 275 12.04 -14.19 -5.93
C ARG A 275 13.05 -13.14 -5.50
N ASP A 276 13.37 -12.22 -6.37
CA ASP A 276 14.21 -11.07 -6.00
C ASP A 276 13.52 -10.28 -4.87
N PRO A 277 14.21 -9.98 -3.77
CA PRO A 277 13.64 -9.21 -2.67
C PRO A 277 13.53 -7.71 -2.98
N GLU A 278 14.38 -7.20 -3.89
CA GLU A 278 14.36 -5.80 -4.26
C GLU A 278 13.08 -5.47 -5.03
N PRO A 279 12.51 -4.27 -4.87
CA PRO A 279 11.35 -3.84 -5.66
C PRO A 279 11.66 -3.85 -7.16
N LEU A 280 10.71 -4.31 -7.97
CA LEU A 280 10.81 -4.13 -9.41
C LEU A 280 10.54 -2.68 -9.74
N GLU A 281 11.49 -2.03 -10.37
CA GLU A 281 11.41 -0.66 -10.84
C GLU A 281 11.61 -0.63 -12.35
N LEU A 282 10.88 0.24 -13.04
CA LEU A 282 11.05 0.55 -14.44
C LEU A 282 11.44 2.02 -14.58
N THR A 283 12.17 2.33 -15.62
CA THR A 283 12.43 3.72 -16.03
C THR A 283 11.55 4.11 -17.20
N ALA A 284 11.40 5.41 -17.46
CA ALA A 284 10.76 5.89 -18.68
C ALA A 284 11.44 5.33 -19.96
N ASN A 285 12.76 5.09 -19.90
CA ASN A 285 13.52 4.45 -20.99
C ASN A 285 13.11 2.98 -21.21
N ASP A 286 12.85 2.22 -20.13
CA ASP A 286 12.39 0.83 -20.25
C ASP A 286 11.04 0.75 -20.97
N VAL A 287 10.13 1.67 -20.64
CA VAL A 287 8.82 1.77 -21.32
C VAL A 287 9.00 2.28 -22.74
N GLY A 288 9.92 3.22 -22.97
CA GLY A 288 10.30 3.68 -24.32
C GLY A 288 10.76 2.51 -25.20
N GLY A 289 11.53 1.56 -24.67
CA GLY A 289 11.89 0.33 -25.38
C GLY A 289 10.69 -0.55 -25.74
N ILE A 290 9.67 -0.61 -24.89
CA ILE A 290 8.41 -1.31 -25.20
C ILE A 290 7.65 -0.60 -26.33
N LEU A 291 7.59 0.72 -26.29
CA LEU A 291 6.94 1.53 -27.33
C LEU A 291 7.64 1.39 -28.68
N ALA A 292 8.98 1.38 -28.71
CA ALA A 292 9.77 1.13 -29.90
C ALA A 292 9.46 -0.23 -30.53
N ASN A 293 9.36 -1.29 -29.70
CA ASN A 293 8.96 -2.63 -30.15
C ASN A 293 7.54 -2.67 -30.71
N SER A 294 6.68 -1.74 -30.30
CA SER A 294 5.31 -1.59 -30.79
C SER A 294 5.22 -0.69 -32.03
N GLY A 295 6.36 -0.22 -32.58
CA GLY A 295 6.42 0.56 -33.81
C GLY A 295 6.18 2.06 -33.65
N ILE A 296 6.28 2.58 -32.43
CA ILE A 296 6.16 4.01 -32.13
C ILE A 296 7.44 4.74 -32.56
N ALA A 297 7.29 5.93 -33.15
CA ALA A 297 8.40 6.73 -33.62
C ALA A 297 9.25 7.31 -32.47
N ASP A 298 10.56 7.45 -32.72
CA ASP A 298 11.51 7.94 -31.70
C ASP A 298 11.12 9.31 -31.12
N GLU A 299 10.55 10.20 -31.93
CA GLU A 299 10.10 11.53 -31.48
C GLU A 299 8.98 11.44 -30.41
N GLN A 300 8.07 10.47 -30.58
CA GLN A 300 6.98 10.23 -29.62
C GLN A 300 7.48 9.53 -28.35
N ILE A 301 8.47 8.65 -28.49
CA ILE A 301 9.15 8.01 -27.33
C ILE A 301 9.87 9.07 -26.50
N GLU A 302 10.61 9.98 -27.13
CA GLU A 302 11.23 11.11 -26.43
C GLU A 302 10.20 12.05 -25.79
N ALA A 303 9.03 12.25 -26.43
CA ALA A 303 7.95 13.02 -25.83
C ALA A 303 7.40 12.32 -24.58
N PHE A 304 7.15 11.01 -24.65
CA PHE A 304 6.73 10.22 -23.50
C PHE A 304 7.73 10.29 -22.33
N GLN A 305 9.03 10.18 -22.62
CA GLN A 305 10.07 10.28 -21.59
C GLN A 305 10.06 11.66 -20.92
N ARG A 306 9.93 12.75 -21.70
CA ARG A 306 9.82 14.12 -21.17
C ARG A 306 8.57 14.30 -20.28
N GLU A 307 7.42 13.76 -20.71
CA GLU A 307 6.20 13.82 -19.91
C GLU A 307 6.34 13.01 -18.60
N CYS A 308 6.98 11.85 -18.65
CA CYS A 308 7.30 11.08 -17.43
C CYS A 308 8.22 11.87 -16.51
N ASP A 309 9.32 12.46 -17.02
CA ASP A 309 10.24 13.25 -16.21
C ASP A 309 9.56 14.48 -15.59
N ALA A 310 8.61 15.10 -16.32
CA ALA A 310 7.85 16.25 -15.81
C ALA A 310 6.89 15.86 -14.68
N GLN A 311 6.30 14.66 -14.72
CA GLN A 311 5.30 14.23 -13.75
C GLN A 311 5.91 13.47 -12.55
N TYR A 312 6.92 12.64 -12.78
CA TYR A 312 7.52 11.81 -11.75
C TYR A 312 8.87 12.34 -11.23
N GLY A 313 9.49 13.27 -11.94
CA GLY A 313 10.85 13.73 -11.72
C GLY A 313 11.87 13.06 -12.65
N GLU A 314 13.01 13.73 -12.88
CA GLU A 314 14.06 13.22 -13.76
C GLU A 314 14.57 11.84 -13.33
N ASN A 315 14.55 10.88 -14.25
CA ASN A 315 14.96 9.49 -14.01
C ASN A 315 14.23 8.79 -12.85
N ALA A 316 12.99 9.17 -12.56
CA ALA A 316 12.21 8.56 -11.50
C ALA A 316 11.98 7.06 -11.78
N ALA A 317 12.01 6.28 -10.71
CA ALA A 317 11.64 4.88 -10.75
C ALA A 317 10.12 4.74 -10.79
N LEU A 318 9.60 4.08 -11.82
CA LEU A 318 8.19 3.77 -11.98
C LEU A 318 7.89 2.41 -11.34
N ASN A 319 6.93 2.36 -10.43
CA ASN A 319 6.49 1.08 -9.87
C ASN A 319 5.53 0.38 -10.84
N PRO A 320 5.91 -0.76 -11.45
CA PRO A 320 5.08 -1.44 -12.44
C PRO A 320 3.69 -1.84 -11.90
N ASN A 321 3.60 -2.19 -10.61
CA ASN A 321 2.33 -2.57 -9.99
C ASN A 321 1.38 -1.38 -9.76
N ASN A 322 1.87 -0.14 -9.89
CA ASN A 322 1.06 1.06 -9.76
C ASN A 322 0.66 1.62 -11.12
N ILE A 323 1.52 1.52 -12.13
CA ILE A 323 1.25 2.10 -13.46
C ILE A 323 0.32 1.23 -14.32
N ILE A 324 0.22 -0.10 -14.05
CA ILE A 324 -0.76 -0.97 -14.70
C ILE A 324 -1.58 -1.77 -13.68
N GLU A 325 -2.77 -2.23 -14.10
CA GLU A 325 -3.55 -3.19 -13.33
C GLU A 325 -3.18 -4.63 -13.74
N SER A 326 -2.27 -5.25 -13.00
CA SER A 326 -1.70 -6.55 -13.36
C SER A 326 -2.68 -7.74 -13.25
N LYS A 327 -3.82 -7.57 -12.56
CA LYS A 327 -4.79 -8.66 -12.29
C LYS A 327 -5.94 -8.72 -13.27
N LYS A 328 -6.19 -7.65 -14.01
CA LYS A 328 -7.28 -7.54 -14.97
C LYS A 328 -6.92 -6.57 -16.07
N PHE A 329 -7.43 -6.81 -17.26
CA PHE A 329 -7.40 -5.88 -18.37
C PHE A 329 -8.80 -5.30 -18.56
N GLU A 330 -8.94 -3.99 -18.36
CA GLU A 330 -10.23 -3.31 -18.40
C GLU A 330 -10.32 -2.38 -19.60
N ILE A 331 -11.44 -2.48 -20.31
CA ILE A 331 -11.81 -1.59 -21.39
C ILE A 331 -13.10 -0.91 -21.01
N THR A 332 -13.13 0.39 -21.03
CA THR A 332 -14.30 1.19 -20.64
C THR A 332 -14.74 2.08 -21.79
N THR A 333 -16.02 2.01 -22.13
CA THR A 333 -16.72 2.99 -22.95
C THR A 333 -17.72 3.74 -22.07
N PRO A 334 -18.37 4.82 -22.51
CA PRO A 334 -19.35 5.53 -21.69
C PRO A 334 -20.48 4.64 -21.15
N GLU A 335 -20.83 3.56 -21.85
CA GLU A 335 -21.97 2.71 -21.53
C GLU A 335 -21.62 1.26 -21.20
N VAL A 336 -20.40 0.81 -21.51
CA VAL A 336 -20.00 -0.59 -21.39
C VAL A 336 -18.64 -0.69 -20.73
N LYS A 337 -18.53 -1.58 -19.74
CA LYS A 337 -17.26 -1.96 -19.13
C LYS A 337 -17.00 -3.45 -19.39
N ILE A 338 -15.85 -3.73 -20.02
CA ILE A 338 -15.35 -5.07 -20.29
C ILE A 338 -14.16 -5.32 -19.36
N SER A 339 -14.16 -6.45 -18.68
CA SER A 339 -13.04 -6.86 -17.83
C SER A 339 -12.69 -8.31 -18.18
N VAL A 340 -11.44 -8.53 -18.54
CA VAL A 340 -10.92 -9.86 -18.88
C VAL A 340 -9.69 -10.18 -18.04
N ALA A 341 -9.41 -11.46 -17.88
CA ALA A 341 -8.13 -11.90 -17.35
C ALA A 341 -7.00 -11.41 -18.29
N PRO A 342 -5.91 -10.85 -17.77
CA PRO A 342 -4.88 -10.23 -18.58
C PRO A 342 -4.29 -11.16 -19.65
N GLU A 343 -4.16 -12.44 -19.33
CA GLU A 343 -3.71 -13.49 -20.26
C GLU A 343 -4.63 -13.70 -21.46
N ASN A 344 -5.88 -13.23 -21.39
CA ASN A 344 -6.87 -13.33 -22.43
C ASN A 344 -7.13 -11.99 -23.14
N SER A 345 -6.36 -10.95 -22.86
CA SER A 345 -6.50 -9.61 -23.48
C SER A 345 -6.37 -9.69 -25.01
N TYR A 346 -5.53 -10.59 -25.51
CA TYR A 346 -5.34 -10.85 -26.95
C TYR A 346 -6.60 -11.35 -27.69
N MET A 347 -7.60 -11.86 -26.96
CA MET A 347 -8.86 -12.32 -27.57
C MET A 347 -9.75 -11.15 -28.01
N ILE A 348 -9.49 -9.94 -27.50
CA ILE A 348 -10.27 -8.76 -27.86
C ILE A 348 -9.56 -8.02 -29.00
N GLU A 349 -10.28 -7.81 -30.09
CA GLU A 349 -9.75 -7.11 -31.26
C GLU A 349 -10.50 -5.80 -31.48
N ALA A 350 -9.76 -4.74 -31.81
CA ALA A 350 -10.34 -3.47 -32.26
C ALA A 350 -10.43 -3.47 -33.81
N ARG A 351 -11.62 -3.35 -34.37
CA ARG A 351 -11.83 -3.29 -35.83
C ARG A 351 -12.78 -2.17 -36.24
N VAL A 352 -12.58 -1.71 -37.48
CA VAL A 352 -13.51 -0.81 -38.16
C VAL A 352 -14.31 -1.64 -39.18
N ILE A 353 -15.64 -1.73 -38.99
CA ILE A 353 -16.54 -2.46 -39.87
C ILE A 353 -17.59 -1.43 -40.36
N ASP A 354 -17.72 -1.29 -41.65
CA ASP A 354 -18.65 -0.32 -42.29
C ASP A 354 -18.55 1.11 -41.73
N GLY A 355 -17.29 1.57 -41.45
CA GLY A 355 -16.99 2.89 -40.92
C GLY A 355 -17.29 3.09 -39.43
N ARG A 356 -17.70 2.05 -38.70
CA ARG A 356 -17.90 2.07 -37.25
C ARG A 356 -16.81 1.30 -36.53
N LYS A 357 -16.38 1.82 -35.39
CA LYS A 357 -15.38 1.19 -34.53
C LYS A 357 -16.05 0.15 -33.63
N TYR A 358 -15.48 -1.05 -33.58
CA TYR A 358 -15.96 -2.17 -32.77
C TYR A 358 -14.82 -2.76 -31.94
N LEU A 359 -15.21 -3.28 -30.77
CA LEU A 359 -14.41 -4.23 -30.01
C LEU A 359 -15.08 -5.61 -30.19
N LEU A 360 -14.34 -6.57 -30.72
CA LEU A 360 -14.81 -7.90 -31.02
C LEU A 360 -14.31 -8.87 -29.97
N ILE A 361 -15.21 -9.71 -29.47
CA ILE A 361 -14.91 -10.77 -28.52
C ILE A 361 -15.32 -12.10 -29.18
N PRO A 362 -14.41 -13.08 -29.33
CA PRO A 362 -14.77 -14.43 -29.81
C PRO A 362 -15.82 -15.06 -28.91
N ALA A 363 -16.78 -15.73 -29.53
CA ALA A 363 -17.90 -16.35 -28.84
C ALA A 363 -18.09 -17.84 -29.23
N ASP A 364 -17.01 -18.47 -29.71
CA ASP A 364 -17.05 -19.86 -30.23
C ASP A 364 -17.35 -20.90 -29.15
N ASP A 365 -16.90 -20.64 -27.92
CA ASP A 365 -17.08 -21.55 -26.76
C ASP A 365 -18.41 -21.36 -26.01
N GLY A 366 -19.30 -20.54 -26.56
CA GLY A 366 -20.62 -20.29 -26.00
C GLY A 366 -20.74 -18.93 -25.28
N VAL A 367 -21.96 -18.47 -25.15
CA VAL A 367 -22.29 -17.20 -24.49
C VAL A 367 -23.42 -17.43 -23.50
N GLU A 368 -23.29 -16.87 -22.32
CA GLU A 368 -24.38 -16.80 -21.34
C GLU A 368 -24.87 -15.35 -21.17
N VAL A 369 -26.16 -15.18 -21.17
CA VAL A 369 -26.81 -13.91 -20.88
C VAL A 369 -27.66 -14.05 -19.61
N ASN A 370 -27.32 -13.34 -18.56
CA ASN A 370 -28.00 -13.45 -17.25
C ASN A 370 -28.07 -14.91 -16.72
N GLY A 371 -27.00 -15.70 -16.94
CA GLY A 371 -26.92 -17.11 -16.52
C GLY A 371 -27.67 -18.08 -17.45
N ILE A 372 -28.15 -17.62 -18.61
CA ILE A 372 -28.82 -18.44 -19.62
C ILE A 372 -27.90 -18.60 -20.83
N GLY A 373 -27.53 -19.83 -21.16
CA GLY A 373 -26.75 -20.12 -22.35
C GLY A 373 -27.54 -19.73 -23.62
N VAL A 374 -26.94 -18.89 -24.46
CA VAL A 374 -27.55 -18.46 -25.74
C VAL A 374 -26.76 -19.00 -26.91
N ASN A 375 -27.48 -19.36 -27.98
CA ASN A 375 -26.86 -19.82 -29.23
C ASN A 375 -26.69 -18.62 -30.18
N ILE A 376 -25.45 -18.35 -30.60
CA ILE A 376 -25.17 -17.41 -31.68
C ILE A 376 -25.15 -18.20 -32.97
N PRO A 377 -26.09 -17.98 -33.90
CA PRO A 377 -26.15 -18.73 -35.15
C PRO A 377 -24.88 -18.43 -35.99
N GLY A 378 -24.09 -19.44 -36.25
CA GLY A 378 -22.98 -19.37 -37.18
C GLY A 378 -23.46 -19.05 -38.59
N LEU A 379 -22.61 -18.43 -39.39
CA LEU A 379 -22.84 -18.31 -40.83
C LEU A 379 -23.06 -19.72 -41.41
N ALA A 380 -24.18 -19.90 -42.10
CA ALA A 380 -24.43 -21.13 -42.82
C ALA A 380 -23.22 -21.39 -43.75
N LYS A 381 -22.56 -22.53 -43.60
CA LYS A 381 -21.55 -22.94 -44.57
C LYS A 381 -22.24 -22.95 -45.94
N GLU A 382 -21.89 -22.02 -46.82
CA GLU A 382 -22.26 -22.12 -48.22
C GLU A 382 -21.66 -23.45 -48.74
N ASN A 383 -22.55 -24.36 -49.14
CA ASN A 383 -22.19 -25.60 -49.76
C ASN A 383 -21.70 -25.38 -51.19
#